data_3e39b21192f40414f0e68d7c1b0add89
#
_entry.id   3e39b21192f40414f0e68d7c1b0add89
#
_cell.length_a   1.000
_cell.length_b   1.000
_cell.length_c   1.000
_cell.angle_alpha   90.00
_cell.angle_beta   90.00
_cell.angle_gamma   90.00
#
_symmetry.space_group_name_H-M   'P 1'
#
loop_
_entity.id
_entity.type
_entity.pdbx_description
1 polymer ?
#
loop_
_entity_poly.entity_id
_entity_poly.type
_entity_poly.pdbx_seq_one_letter_code
_entity_poly.pdbx_strand_id
1 'polypeptide(L)'
;MEDYRFYDRDAAAYPARDLIFYQSDIHGNRLVMERMKCLRRILEGKPVTVVTTFSSLLAPQIPLSAWKDHLFRIEENGTVDEKELADALVEMGYEKTYQVEVPGQFSIRGGIVDIFDLTEENPYRVELW
;
A
#
# COMPACT_ATOMS: atom_id res chain seq x y z
N MET A 1 -10.38 -14.30 -11.61
CA MET A 1 -9.21 -13.38 -11.61
C MET A 1 -7.97 -14.02 -12.21
N GLU A 2 -7.59 -15.23 -11.80
CA GLU A 2 -6.43 -15.95 -12.36
C GLU A 2 -6.56 -16.19 -13.86
N ASP A 3 -7.76 -16.57 -14.34
CA ASP A 3 -8.05 -16.78 -15.77
C ASP A 3 -7.90 -15.48 -16.59
N TYR A 4 -8.22 -14.34 -15.97
CA TYR A 4 -8.09 -13.04 -16.64
C TYR A 4 -6.63 -12.61 -16.77
N ARG A 5 -5.78 -12.90 -15.78
CA ARG A 5 -4.33 -12.65 -15.84
C ARG A 5 -3.61 -13.48 -16.90
N PHE A 6 -4.19 -14.59 -17.29
CA PHE A 6 -3.66 -15.41 -18.39
C PHE A 6 -3.72 -14.67 -19.73
N TYR A 7 -4.78 -13.88 -19.94
CA TYR A 7 -5.01 -13.13 -21.17
C TYR A 7 -4.52 -11.68 -21.10
N ASP A 8 -4.53 -11.09 -19.93
CA ASP A 8 -4.14 -9.70 -19.69
C ASP A 8 -3.26 -9.59 -18.43
N ARG A 9 -1.98 -9.34 -18.64
CA ARG A 9 -0.99 -9.17 -17.57
C ARG A 9 -1.23 -7.89 -16.75
N ASP A 10 -1.99 -6.95 -17.30
CA ASP A 10 -2.30 -5.68 -16.65
C ASP A 10 -3.60 -5.74 -15.84
N ALA A 11 -4.21 -6.90 -15.70
CA ALA A 11 -5.38 -7.11 -14.87
C ALA A 11 -5.04 -6.99 -13.37
N ALA A 12 -5.85 -6.24 -12.63
CA ALA A 12 -5.76 -6.08 -11.20
C ALA A 12 -7.12 -6.34 -10.54
N ALA A 13 -7.11 -7.06 -9.42
CA ALA A 13 -8.31 -7.28 -8.63
C ALA A 13 -8.58 -6.07 -7.72
N TYR A 14 -9.85 -5.67 -7.65
CA TYR A 14 -10.35 -4.75 -6.64
C TYR A 14 -11.46 -5.46 -5.85
N PRO A 15 -11.08 -6.27 -4.85
CA PRO A 15 -12.02 -7.10 -4.11
C PRO A 15 -12.92 -6.27 -3.19
N ALA A 16 -14.11 -6.81 -2.87
CA ALA A 16 -14.95 -6.24 -1.84
C ALA A 16 -14.28 -6.31 -0.47
N ARG A 17 -14.65 -5.40 0.42
CA ARG A 17 -14.29 -5.51 1.83
C ARG A 17 -15.10 -6.65 2.42
N ASP A 18 -14.43 -7.68 2.92
CA ASP A 18 -15.13 -8.72 3.67
C ASP A 18 -15.57 -8.16 5.01
N LEU A 19 -16.88 -8.12 5.25
CA LEU A 19 -17.47 -7.73 6.52
C LEU A 19 -17.42 -8.87 7.56
N ILE A 20 -16.68 -9.93 7.28
CA ILE A 20 -16.58 -11.07 8.17
C ILE A 20 -15.60 -10.75 9.29
N PHE A 21 -16.15 -10.29 10.39
CA PHE A 21 -15.47 -9.90 11.64
C PHE A 21 -14.72 -11.05 12.36
N TYR A 22 -14.60 -12.25 11.79
CA TYR A 22 -14.18 -13.43 12.54
C TYR A 22 -13.13 -14.35 11.90
N GLN A 23 -12.48 -13.98 10.82
CA GLN A 23 -11.38 -14.82 10.32
C GLN A 23 -10.11 -14.01 10.10
N SER A 24 -9.22 -14.24 11.01
CA SER A 24 -7.76 -14.00 11.02
C SER A 24 -7.24 -12.80 10.19
N ASP A 25 -6.50 -11.95 10.85
CA ASP A 25 -5.79 -10.76 10.38
C ASP A 25 -5.07 -10.93 9.03
N ILE A 26 -4.68 -12.15 8.67
CA ILE A 26 -3.96 -12.49 7.44
C ILE A 26 -4.83 -12.30 6.18
N HIS A 27 -6.10 -12.71 6.21
CA HIS A 27 -7.00 -12.58 5.04
C HIS A 27 -7.47 -11.15 4.83
N GLY A 28 -7.74 -10.42 5.92
CA GLY A 28 -8.13 -9.00 5.86
C GLY A 28 -7.03 -8.14 5.26
N ASN A 29 -5.78 -8.35 5.66
CA ASN A 29 -4.63 -7.63 5.13
C ASN A 29 -4.40 -7.91 3.64
N ARG A 30 -4.59 -9.15 3.18
CA ARG A 30 -4.45 -9.50 1.76
C ARG A 30 -5.42 -8.74 0.88
N LEU A 31 -6.69 -8.65 1.28
CA LEU A 31 -7.71 -7.90 0.50
C LEU A 31 -7.41 -6.41 0.47
N VAL A 32 -6.94 -5.83 1.58
CA VAL A 32 -6.49 -4.45 1.64
C VAL A 32 -5.29 -4.23 0.70
N MET A 33 -4.30 -5.11 0.72
CA MET A 33 -3.14 -5.03 -0.17
C MET A 33 -3.53 -5.09 -1.65
N GLU A 34 -4.43 -6.00 -2.05
CA GLU A 34 -4.90 -6.10 -3.44
C GLU A 34 -5.63 -4.81 -3.89
N ARG A 35 -6.45 -4.23 -3.02
CA ARG A 35 -7.11 -2.95 -3.28
C ARG A 35 -6.09 -1.82 -3.44
N MET A 36 -5.09 -1.74 -2.55
CA MET A 36 -4.04 -0.74 -2.60
C MET A 36 -3.18 -0.86 -3.86
N LYS A 37 -2.80 -2.07 -4.25
CA LYS A 37 -2.08 -2.33 -5.51
C LYS A 37 -2.86 -1.85 -6.73
N CYS A 38 -4.17 -2.12 -6.77
CA CYS A 38 -5.04 -1.66 -7.86
C CYS A 38 -5.12 -0.13 -7.90
N LEU A 39 -5.36 0.54 -6.75
CA LEU A 39 -5.45 1.99 -6.65
C LEU A 39 -4.13 2.67 -7.02
N ARG A 40 -2.99 2.13 -6.57
CA ARG A 40 -1.66 2.62 -6.93
C ARG A 40 -1.46 2.64 -8.44
N ARG A 41 -1.81 1.56 -9.14
CA ARG A 41 -1.69 1.50 -10.62
C ARG A 41 -2.56 2.55 -11.32
N ILE A 42 -3.77 2.78 -10.81
CA ILE A 42 -4.67 3.83 -11.32
C ILE A 42 -4.05 5.21 -11.10
N LEU A 43 -3.51 5.48 -9.92
CA LEU A 43 -2.89 6.76 -9.57
C LEU A 43 -1.62 7.04 -10.38
N GLU A 44 -0.86 6.02 -10.71
CA GLU A 44 0.32 6.11 -11.58
C GLU A 44 -0.03 6.37 -13.06
N GLY A 45 -1.33 6.33 -13.42
CA GLY A 45 -1.80 6.54 -14.78
C GLY A 45 -1.42 5.43 -15.75
N LYS A 46 -1.04 4.27 -15.25
CA LYS A 46 -0.74 3.09 -16.08
C LYS A 46 -2.03 2.43 -16.57
N PRO A 47 -2.05 1.91 -17.80
CA PRO A 47 -3.16 1.08 -18.25
C PRO A 47 -3.37 -0.09 -17.30
N VAL A 48 -4.61 -0.30 -16.86
CA VAL A 48 -4.98 -1.40 -15.97
C VAL A 48 -6.40 -1.85 -16.25
N THR A 49 -6.59 -3.17 -16.35
CA THR A 49 -7.92 -3.79 -16.39
C THR A 49 -8.33 -4.15 -14.98
N VAL A 50 -9.35 -3.49 -14.45
CA VAL A 50 -9.83 -3.73 -13.08
C VAL A 50 -10.94 -4.77 -13.10
N VAL A 51 -10.74 -5.86 -12.36
CA VAL A 51 -11.75 -6.89 -12.11
C VAL A 51 -12.31 -6.70 -10.71
N THR A 52 -13.60 -6.44 -10.60
CA THR A 52 -14.25 -6.12 -9.33
C THR A 52 -15.67 -6.67 -9.25
N THR A 53 -16.33 -6.51 -8.11
CA THR A 53 -17.72 -6.89 -7.87
C THR A 53 -18.60 -5.66 -7.70
N PHE A 54 -19.91 -5.81 -7.92
CA PHE A 54 -20.87 -4.74 -7.65
C PHE A 54 -20.84 -4.25 -6.20
N SER A 55 -20.71 -5.16 -5.25
CA SER A 55 -20.64 -4.81 -3.83
C SER A 55 -19.39 -3.95 -3.52
N SER A 56 -18.28 -4.21 -4.21
CA SER A 56 -17.07 -3.40 -4.08
C SER A 56 -17.25 -1.98 -4.62
N LEU A 57 -17.94 -1.84 -5.75
CA LEU A 57 -18.21 -0.53 -6.38
C LEU A 57 -19.23 0.31 -5.59
N LEU A 58 -20.23 -0.34 -4.99
CA LEU A 58 -21.27 0.33 -4.21
C LEU A 58 -20.80 0.73 -2.79
N ALA A 59 -19.71 0.16 -2.31
CA ALA A 59 -19.11 0.55 -1.03
C ALA A 59 -18.59 1.99 -1.09
N PRO A 60 -18.71 2.78 0.00
CA PRO A 60 -18.13 4.11 0.07
C PRO A 60 -16.64 4.09 -0.26
N GLN A 61 -16.23 4.93 -1.20
CA GLN A 61 -14.84 5.04 -1.65
C GLN A 61 -14.28 6.40 -1.25
N ILE A 62 -13.03 6.43 -0.87
CA ILE A 62 -12.28 7.67 -0.68
C ILE A 62 -11.95 8.22 -2.07
N PRO A 63 -12.21 9.49 -2.38
CA PRO A 63 -11.86 10.09 -3.66
C PRO A 63 -10.37 9.92 -3.98
N LEU A 64 -10.02 9.65 -5.24
CA LEU A 64 -8.63 9.51 -5.67
C LEU A 64 -7.78 10.76 -5.40
N SER A 65 -8.40 11.95 -5.39
CA SER A 65 -7.72 13.20 -5.01
C SER A 65 -7.19 13.16 -3.58
N ALA A 66 -7.97 12.62 -2.64
CA ALA A 66 -7.55 12.49 -1.25
C ALA A 66 -6.40 11.49 -1.07
N TRP A 67 -6.29 10.49 -1.95
CA TRP A 67 -5.15 9.57 -1.93
C TRP A 67 -3.84 10.23 -2.34
N LYS A 68 -3.88 11.21 -3.24
CA LYS A 68 -2.67 11.93 -3.68
C LYS A 68 -2.03 12.72 -2.56
N ASP A 69 -2.82 13.24 -1.64
CA ASP A 69 -2.36 14.02 -0.49
C ASP A 69 -1.65 13.13 0.57
N HIS A 70 -1.85 11.80 0.48
CA HIS A 70 -1.23 10.81 1.37
C HIS A 70 -0.12 10.00 0.68
N LEU A 71 0.40 10.47 -0.46
CA LEU A 71 1.55 9.88 -1.12
C LEU A 71 2.83 10.60 -0.67
N PHE A 72 3.72 9.86 -0.04
CA PHE A 72 5.07 10.34 0.24
C PHE A 72 6.04 9.77 -0.79
N ARG A 73 6.77 10.63 -1.49
CA ARG A 73 7.74 10.22 -2.51
C ARG A 73 9.16 10.39 -1.98
N ILE A 74 9.92 9.30 -2.03
CA ILE A 74 11.34 9.30 -1.74
C ILE A 74 12.07 9.08 -3.06
N GLU A 75 13.00 9.97 -3.38
CA GLU A 75 13.81 9.88 -4.60
C GLU A 75 15.26 9.59 -4.23
N GLU A 76 15.92 8.76 -5.04
CA GLU A 76 17.33 8.48 -4.90
C GLU A 76 18.14 9.79 -5.03
N ASN A 77 19.07 10.02 -4.13
CA ASN A 77 19.83 11.28 -3.98
C ASN A 77 18.96 12.52 -3.66
N GLY A 78 17.70 12.33 -3.24
CA GLY A 78 16.86 13.39 -2.70
C GLY A 78 17.22 13.70 -1.24
N THR A 79 16.73 14.83 -0.74
CA THR A 79 16.86 15.19 0.68
C THR A 79 15.55 14.89 1.39
N VAL A 80 15.60 14.04 2.41
CA VAL A 80 14.46 13.71 3.24
C VAL A 80 14.85 13.89 4.70
N ASP A 81 14.05 14.62 5.45
CA ASP A 81 14.21 14.73 6.89
C ASP A 81 13.63 13.47 7.57
N GLU A 82 14.43 12.86 8.48
CA GLU A 82 14.05 11.64 9.18
C GLU A 82 12.76 11.80 9.98
N LYS A 83 12.59 12.97 10.63
CA LYS A 83 11.42 13.25 11.44
C LYS A 83 10.19 13.45 10.57
N GLU A 84 10.32 14.20 9.49
CA GLU A 84 9.22 14.43 8.53
C GLU A 84 8.75 13.11 7.92
N LEU A 85 9.68 12.23 7.55
CA LEU A 85 9.36 10.89 7.06
C LEU A 85 8.65 10.05 8.12
N ALA A 86 9.15 10.07 9.37
CA ALA A 86 8.52 9.33 10.46
C ALA A 86 7.09 9.79 10.76
N ASP A 87 6.89 11.11 10.81
CA ASP A 87 5.58 11.70 11.07
C ASP A 87 4.60 11.36 9.93
N ALA A 88 5.04 11.42 8.67
CA ALA A 88 4.24 11.05 7.51
C ALA A 88 3.85 9.56 7.53
N LEU A 89 4.77 8.67 7.89
CA LEU A 89 4.49 7.23 8.00
C LEU A 89 3.46 6.94 9.09
N VAL A 90 3.57 7.58 10.25
CA VAL A 90 2.59 7.45 11.34
C VAL A 90 1.22 7.98 10.91
N GLU A 91 1.16 9.13 10.23
CA GLU A 91 -0.09 9.70 9.71
C GLU A 91 -0.75 8.79 8.67
N MET A 92 0.04 8.11 7.85
CA MET A 92 -0.43 7.08 6.91
C MET A 92 -0.86 5.78 7.58
N GLY A 93 -0.70 5.64 8.91
CA GLY A 93 -1.11 4.48 9.68
C GLY A 93 -0.07 3.36 9.77
N TYR A 94 1.19 3.64 9.44
CA TYR A 94 2.27 2.67 9.67
C TYR A 94 2.61 2.57 11.15
N GLU A 95 2.89 1.35 11.60
CA GLU A 95 3.33 1.07 12.96
C GLU A 95 4.85 1.16 13.06
N LYS A 96 5.34 1.96 14.03
CA LYS A 96 6.78 2.03 14.32
C LYS A 96 7.21 0.84 15.18
N THR A 97 8.16 0.05 14.67
CA THR A 97 8.69 -1.13 15.33
C THR A 97 10.22 -1.06 15.45
N TYR A 98 10.81 -1.92 16.28
CA TYR A 98 12.26 -2.05 16.34
C TYR A 98 12.82 -2.76 15.10
N GLN A 99 12.12 -3.78 14.62
CA GLN A 99 12.45 -4.54 13.42
C GLN A 99 11.19 -4.74 12.59
N VAL A 100 11.30 -4.53 11.29
CA VAL A 100 10.18 -4.64 10.35
C VAL A 100 10.00 -6.10 9.96
N GLU A 101 8.80 -6.64 10.17
CA GLU A 101 8.49 -8.05 9.91
C GLU A 101 7.31 -8.23 8.95
N VAL A 102 6.36 -7.30 8.97
CA VAL A 102 5.14 -7.38 8.16
C VAL A 102 4.83 -6.05 7.47
N PRO A 103 4.06 -6.08 6.35
CA PRO A 103 3.60 -4.86 5.69
C PRO A 103 2.87 -3.91 6.64
N GLY A 104 3.08 -2.61 6.47
CA GLY A 104 2.52 -1.57 7.33
C GLY A 104 3.39 -1.22 8.53
N GLN A 105 4.60 -1.76 8.61
CA GLN A 105 5.56 -1.44 9.66
C GLN A 105 6.74 -0.62 9.12
N PHE A 106 7.34 0.18 9.99
CA PHE A 106 8.61 0.86 9.73
C PHE A 106 9.50 0.89 10.97
N SER A 107 10.80 1.00 10.76
CA SER A 107 11.78 1.18 11.83
C SER A 107 12.78 2.26 11.46
N ILE A 108 13.28 2.97 12.47
CA ILE A 108 14.31 4.01 12.31
C ILE A 108 15.45 3.73 13.27
N ARG A 109 16.65 3.62 12.71
CA ARG A 109 17.85 3.32 13.49
C ARG A 109 19.07 4.01 12.88
N GLY A 110 19.49 5.13 13.48
CA GLY A 110 20.77 5.78 13.15
C GLY A 110 20.88 6.22 11.69
N GLY A 111 19.86 6.88 11.14
CA GLY A 111 19.84 7.32 9.75
C GLY A 111 19.46 6.23 8.75
N ILE A 112 19.07 5.05 9.23
CA ILE A 112 18.49 3.99 8.39
C ILE A 112 17.01 3.88 8.70
N VAL A 113 16.17 3.94 7.67
CA VAL A 113 14.73 3.76 7.75
C VAL A 113 14.34 2.52 6.95
N ASP A 114 13.84 1.50 7.63
CA ASP A 114 13.27 0.33 6.98
C ASP A 114 11.75 0.52 6.92
N ILE A 115 11.16 0.38 5.73
CA ILE A 115 9.72 0.58 5.50
C ILE A 115 9.17 -0.64 4.79
N PHE A 116 8.16 -1.29 5.35
CA PHE A 116 7.46 -2.38 4.68
C PHE A 116 6.14 -1.86 4.11
N ASP A 117 6.18 -1.44 2.85
CA ASP A 117 5.02 -0.95 2.13
C ASP A 117 3.93 -2.03 2.02
N LEU A 118 2.66 -1.62 2.11
CA LEU A 118 1.50 -2.51 2.03
C LEU A 118 1.36 -3.20 0.67
N THR A 119 2.02 -2.70 -0.37
CA THR A 119 1.91 -3.21 -1.73
C THR A 119 3.11 -4.08 -2.15
N GLU A 120 4.12 -4.21 -1.30
CA GLU A 120 5.37 -4.89 -1.61
C GLU A 120 5.50 -6.22 -0.84
N GLU A 121 6.35 -7.08 -1.35
CA GLU A 121 6.66 -8.39 -0.74
C GLU A 121 7.87 -8.33 0.21
N ASN A 122 8.67 -7.27 0.09
CA ASN A 122 9.86 -7.05 0.90
C ASN A 122 9.93 -5.60 1.36
N PRO A 123 10.52 -5.32 2.53
CA PRO A 123 10.73 -3.97 3.00
C PRO A 123 11.78 -3.23 2.17
N TYR A 124 11.60 -1.91 2.04
CA TYR A 124 12.60 -1.00 1.52
C TYR A 124 13.52 -0.52 2.64
N ARG A 125 14.77 -0.32 2.30
CA ARG A 125 15.73 0.36 3.16
C ARG A 125 16.11 1.71 2.56
N VAL A 126 15.93 2.76 3.32
CA VAL A 126 16.35 4.13 2.99
C VAL A 126 17.49 4.51 3.92
N GLU A 127 18.61 4.87 3.34
CA GLU A 127 19.79 5.38 4.09
C GLU A 127 19.82 6.90 3.94
N LEU A 128 19.74 7.62 5.06
CA LEU A 128 19.77 9.07 5.14
C LEU A 128 21.21 9.50 5.46
N TRP A 129 21.80 10.25 4.56
CA TRP A 129 23.17 10.75 4.70
C TRP A 129 23.20 12.21 5.11
#